data_e00a1c5392e2ea844d8bda9afaa138fa
#
_entry.id   e00a1c5392e2ea844d8bda9afaa138fa
#
_cell.length_a   1.000
_cell.length_b   1.000
_cell.length_c   1.000
_cell.angle_alpha   90.00
_cell.angle_beta   90.00
_cell.angle_gamma   90.00
#
_symmetry.space_group_name_H-M   'P 1'
#
loop_
_entity.id
_entity.type
_entity.pdbx_description
1 polymer ?
#
loop_
_entity_poly.entity_id
_entity_poly.type
_entity_poly.pdbx_seq_one_letter_code
_entity_poly.pdbx_strand_id
1 'polypeptide(L)'
;TSDPISGSAGSKIWDKSTCVTTMIDSSGVTVDLAPGSSSSKTATLPSSETRPPSGTYTHGFVLLSNVIGLRGSYTFSDGTRYYSTPGIDQQDNTPYGLPVEGNADAQDHTDIVDQVGDDPYPMEMSPVPFPASQGGGNVSALLLKDCDHISNQCTGTSPKAASAAEAKRIFAVFETNSGVPVVITDNTTGLEIELSVKNAGYTIGVAAGSGVTSFGSAPFRPKFTTF
;
A
#
# COMPACT_ATOMS: atom_id res chain seq x y z
N THR A 1 -15.41 -6.95 -12.93
CA THR A 1 -14.11 -7.60 -12.77
C THR A 1 -14.05 -8.31 -11.44
N SER A 2 -13.51 -9.53 -11.40
CA SER A 2 -13.26 -10.28 -10.16
C SER A 2 -12.01 -9.75 -9.44
N ASP A 3 -11.81 -10.15 -8.18
CA ASP A 3 -10.56 -9.91 -7.46
C ASP A 3 -9.38 -10.46 -8.27
N PRO A 4 -8.37 -9.67 -8.62
CA PRO A 4 -7.20 -10.14 -9.36
C PRO A 4 -6.26 -11.02 -8.52
N ILE A 5 -6.42 -11.06 -7.18
CA ILE A 5 -5.71 -12.00 -6.33
C ILE A 5 -6.59 -13.22 -6.08
N SER A 6 -6.15 -14.38 -6.53
CA SER A 6 -6.88 -15.65 -6.40
C SER A 6 -5.99 -16.75 -5.81
N GLY A 7 -6.61 -17.85 -5.39
CA GLY A 7 -5.93 -19.00 -4.81
C GLY A 7 -6.07 -19.09 -3.28
N SER A 8 -5.69 -20.24 -2.74
CA SER A 8 -5.67 -20.47 -1.30
C SER A 8 -4.43 -19.85 -0.64
N ALA A 9 -4.46 -19.72 0.69
CA ALA A 9 -3.32 -19.27 1.48
C ALA A 9 -2.06 -20.11 1.16
N GLY A 10 -0.94 -19.46 0.98
CA GLY A 10 0.33 -20.05 0.53
C GLY A 10 0.47 -20.17 -0.99
N SER A 11 -0.64 -20.13 -1.73
CA SER A 11 -0.68 -20.33 -3.19
C SER A 11 -1.37 -19.21 -3.93
N LYS A 12 -1.47 -18.03 -3.34
CA LYS A 12 -2.09 -16.88 -4.00
C LYS A 12 -1.29 -16.45 -5.21
N ILE A 13 -2.01 -16.08 -6.26
CA ILE A 13 -1.47 -15.60 -7.53
C ILE A 13 -2.15 -14.31 -7.94
N TRP A 14 -1.45 -13.52 -8.74
CA TRP A 14 -2.01 -12.37 -9.44
C TRP A 14 -2.44 -12.78 -10.85
N ASP A 15 -3.74 -12.75 -11.12
CA ASP A 15 -4.29 -12.93 -12.46
C ASP A 15 -4.40 -11.57 -13.18
N LYS A 16 -3.40 -11.26 -13.99
CA LYS A 16 -3.34 -10.02 -14.77
C LYS A 16 -4.46 -9.89 -15.80
N SER A 17 -5.04 -11.00 -16.26
CA SER A 17 -6.08 -10.99 -17.30
C SER A 17 -7.34 -10.27 -16.87
N THR A 18 -7.54 -10.13 -15.55
CA THR A 18 -8.68 -9.44 -14.95
C THR A 18 -8.44 -7.93 -14.76
N CYS A 19 -7.22 -7.45 -15.01
CA CYS A 19 -6.78 -6.09 -14.73
C CYS A 19 -6.77 -5.22 -15.99
N VAL A 20 -7.12 -3.95 -15.83
CA VAL A 20 -6.87 -2.89 -16.80
C VAL A 20 -5.98 -1.85 -16.13
N THR A 21 -4.79 -1.65 -16.69
CA THR A 21 -3.86 -0.64 -16.17
C THR A 21 -4.23 0.72 -16.77
N THR A 22 -4.54 1.67 -15.90
CA THR A 22 -5.00 3.01 -16.30
C THR A 22 -3.89 4.05 -16.24
N MET A 23 -2.87 3.82 -15.42
CA MET A 23 -1.74 4.73 -15.24
C MET A 23 -0.46 3.90 -15.07
N ILE A 24 0.59 4.28 -15.77
CA ILE A 24 1.90 3.63 -15.71
C ILE A 24 2.99 4.68 -15.67
N ASP A 25 3.87 4.57 -14.70
CA ASP A 25 5.18 5.17 -14.73
C ASP A 25 6.23 4.06 -14.55
N SER A 26 6.89 3.68 -15.64
CA SER A 26 7.88 2.60 -15.63
C SER A 26 9.21 3.02 -15.01
N SER A 27 9.49 4.31 -14.97
CA SER A 27 10.70 4.85 -14.33
C SER A 27 10.56 4.96 -12.81
N GLY A 28 9.31 4.95 -12.35
CA GLY A 28 8.96 5.23 -10.98
C GLY A 28 9.09 6.71 -10.61
N VAL A 29 8.21 7.18 -9.77
CA VAL A 29 8.26 8.54 -9.23
C VAL A 29 8.03 8.48 -7.72
N THR A 30 8.76 9.28 -6.98
CA THR A 30 8.51 9.48 -5.56
C THR A 30 7.46 10.57 -5.38
N VAL A 31 6.36 10.23 -4.73
CA VAL A 31 5.28 11.15 -4.43
C VAL A 31 5.17 11.33 -2.93
N ASP A 32 5.24 12.57 -2.47
CA ASP A 32 4.94 12.91 -1.09
C ASP A 32 3.42 13.02 -0.92
N LEU A 33 2.83 12.06 -0.20
CA LEU A 33 1.40 11.99 0.08
C LEU A 33 0.99 12.77 1.35
N ALA A 34 1.96 13.31 2.10
CA ALA A 34 1.66 14.04 3.32
C ALA A 34 1.03 15.41 3.00
N PRO A 35 -0.19 15.69 3.44
CA PRO A 35 -0.87 16.96 3.14
C PRO A 35 -0.28 18.18 3.89
N GLY A 36 0.66 17.95 4.81
CA GLY A 36 1.19 19.02 5.67
C GLY A 36 0.08 19.58 6.57
N SER A 37 -0.09 20.92 6.54
CA SER A 37 -1.15 21.61 7.25
C SER A 37 -2.49 21.64 6.49
N SER A 38 -2.51 21.19 5.25
CA SER A 38 -3.70 21.13 4.40
C SER A 38 -4.53 19.88 4.69
N SER A 39 -5.80 19.89 4.31
CA SER A 39 -6.67 18.71 4.42
C SER A 39 -6.42 17.67 3.31
N SER A 40 -5.79 18.10 2.21
CA SER A 40 -5.47 17.26 1.05
C SER A 40 -4.26 17.82 0.30
N LYS A 41 -3.62 16.96 -0.47
CA LYS A 41 -2.53 17.32 -1.39
C LYS A 41 -2.75 16.61 -2.71
N THR A 42 -2.62 17.33 -3.81
CA THR A 42 -2.67 16.76 -5.16
C THR A 42 -1.26 16.66 -5.70
N ALA A 43 -0.92 15.52 -6.27
CA ALA A 43 0.31 15.32 -7.01
C ALA A 43 -0.02 14.91 -8.45
N THR A 44 0.65 15.53 -9.41
CA THR A 44 0.60 15.10 -10.80
C THR A 44 1.70 14.07 -11.03
N LEU A 45 1.31 12.89 -11.47
CA LEU A 45 2.27 11.84 -11.81
C LEU A 45 2.66 11.98 -13.28
N PRO A 46 3.97 11.96 -13.62
CA PRO A 46 4.44 11.93 -14.99
C PRO A 46 4.24 10.52 -15.57
N SER A 47 3.01 10.19 -15.92
CA SER A 47 2.63 8.85 -16.34
C SER A 47 2.00 8.86 -17.72
N SER A 48 2.03 7.70 -18.39
CA SER A 48 1.10 7.44 -19.48
C SER A 48 -0.24 7.01 -18.91
N GLU A 49 -1.29 7.66 -19.39
CA GLU A 49 -2.65 7.39 -18.94
C GLU A 49 -3.45 6.69 -20.04
N THR A 50 -4.22 5.71 -19.65
CA THR A 50 -5.13 5.00 -20.56
C THR A 50 -6.51 4.95 -19.93
N ARG A 51 -7.49 5.46 -20.64
CA ARG A 51 -8.88 5.35 -20.19
C ARG A 51 -9.28 3.87 -20.15
N PRO A 52 -9.81 3.36 -19.03
CA PRO A 52 -10.33 2.00 -18.99
C PRO A 52 -11.55 1.86 -19.90
N PRO A 53 -11.79 0.69 -20.50
CA PRO A 53 -13.01 0.40 -21.24
C PRO A 53 -14.27 0.69 -20.42
N SER A 54 -15.38 1.00 -21.10
CA SER A 54 -16.68 1.10 -20.44
C SER A 54 -17.03 -0.23 -19.77
N GLY A 55 -17.43 -0.16 -18.49
CA GLY A 55 -17.67 -1.35 -17.68
C GLY A 55 -17.82 -1.05 -16.20
N THR A 56 -17.98 -2.12 -15.43
CA THR A 56 -18.14 -2.08 -13.98
C THR A 56 -16.92 -2.70 -13.31
N TYR A 57 -16.27 -1.94 -12.42
CA TYR A 57 -15.03 -2.30 -11.75
C TYR A 57 -15.27 -2.40 -10.25
N THR A 58 -15.11 -3.60 -9.71
CA THR A 58 -15.33 -3.89 -8.28
C THR A 58 -14.06 -3.75 -7.44
N HIS A 59 -12.90 -3.75 -8.08
CA HIS A 59 -11.60 -3.63 -7.43
C HIS A 59 -10.72 -2.63 -8.17
N GLY A 60 -9.92 -1.89 -7.39
CA GLY A 60 -8.79 -1.12 -7.89
C GLY A 60 -7.49 -1.75 -7.38
N PHE A 61 -6.39 -1.54 -8.09
CA PHE A 61 -5.09 -2.01 -7.66
C PHE A 61 -4.03 -0.92 -7.79
N VAL A 62 -2.98 -1.07 -6.99
CA VAL A 62 -1.73 -0.32 -7.12
C VAL A 62 -0.56 -1.28 -7.13
N LEU A 63 0.45 -0.96 -7.92
CA LEU A 63 1.74 -1.63 -7.93
C LEU A 63 2.81 -0.59 -7.60
N LEU A 64 3.45 -0.75 -6.44
CA LEU A 64 4.40 0.21 -5.90
C LEU A 64 5.76 -0.47 -5.64
N SER A 65 6.81 0.33 -5.49
CA SER A 65 8.02 -0.10 -4.81
C SER A 65 7.67 -0.56 -3.39
N ASN A 66 8.40 -1.54 -2.86
CA ASN A 66 8.28 -1.89 -1.44
C ASN A 66 9.07 -0.96 -0.52
N VAL A 67 9.72 0.07 -1.05
CA VAL A 67 10.44 1.10 -0.29
C VAL A 67 9.51 2.28 -0.05
N ILE A 68 9.12 2.49 1.20
CA ILE A 68 8.16 3.51 1.61
C ILE A 68 8.83 4.51 2.55
N GLY A 69 8.77 5.79 2.21
CA GLY A 69 9.18 6.87 3.10
C GLY A 69 8.06 7.21 4.09
N LEU A 70 8.39 7.29 5.36
CA LEU A 70 7.45 7.61 6.44
C LEU A 70 7.98 8.78 7.26
N ARG A 71 7.08 9.68 7.67
CA ARG A 71 7.38 10.73 8.63
C ARG A 71 6.14 11.05 9.45
N GLY A 72 6.23 10.90 10.76
CA GLY A 72 5.06 11.14 11.57
C GLY A 72 5.30 10.95 13.07
N SER A 73 4.24 11.13 13.82
CA SER A 73 4.21 10.87 15.26
C SER A 73 2.89 10.21 15.63
N TYR A 74 2.90 9.46 16.70
CA TYR A 74 1.73 8.85 17.29
C TYR A 74 1.64 9.16 18.78
N THR A 75 0.45 9.52 19.26
CA THR A 75 0.19 9.76 20.68
C THR A 75 -0.74 8.66 21.20
N PHE A 76 -0.28 7.93 22.19
CA PHE A 76 -1.07 6.91 22.87
C PHE A 76 -2.15 7.54 23.75
N SER A 77 -3.10 6.72 24.21
CA SER A 77 -4.21 7.17 25.06
C SER A 77 -3.78 7.70 26.42
N ASP A 78 -2.60 7.32 26.91
CA ASP A 78 -1.98 7.84 28.14
C ASP A 78 -1.28 9.19 27.96
N GLY A 79 -1.24 9.72 26.72
CA GLY A 79 -0.58 10.97 26.37
C GLY A 79 0.88 10.81 25.93
N THR A 80 1.46 9.62 26.03
CA THR A 80 2.83 9.35 25.58
C THR A 80 2.91 9.48 24.07
N ARG A 81 3.88 10.27 23.58
CA ARG A 81 4.05 10.54 22.16
C ARG A 81 5.39 10.04 21.65
N TYR A 82 5.35 9.37 20.51
CA TYR A 82 6.51 8.84 19.81
C TYR A 82 6.62 9.46 18.42
N TYR A 83 7.85 9.71 17.99
CA TYR A 83 8.19 10.34 16.71
C TYR A 83 9.06 9.41 15.88
N SER A 84 8.86 9.41 14.57
CA SER A 84 9.74 8.72 13.63
C SER A 84 11.16 9.29 13.69
N THR A 85 12.15 8.42 13.62
CA THR A 85 13.58 8.77 13.61
C THR A 85 14.23 8.34 12.30
N PRO A 86 15.37 8.93 11.90
CA PRO A 86 16.09 8.50 10.70
C PRO A 86 16.50 7.04 10.80
N GLY A 87 16.38 6.32 9.69
CA GLY A 87 16.82 4.94 9.60
C GLY A 87 16.09 4.19 8.50
N ILE A 88 16.48 2.94 8.34
CA ILE A 88 15.84 2.00 7.41
C ILE A 88 15.39 0.81 8.25
N ASP A 89 14.10 0.54 8.25
CA ASP A 89 13.56 -0.68 8.84
C ASP A 89 13.55 -1.78 7.78
N GLN A 90 14.22 -2.88 8.11
CA GLN A 90 14.24 -4.12 7.35
C GLN A 90 14.04 -5.25 8.35
N GLN A 91 13.38 -6.31 7.93
CA GLN A 91 13.08 -7.45 8.81
C GLN A 91 14.29 -8.31 9.24
N ASP A 92 15.51 -7.82 9.10
CA ASP A 92 16.69 -8.52 9.57
C ASP A 92 16.93 -8.43 11.09
N ASN A 93 15.92 -7.97 11.86
CA ASN A 93 15.97 -7.71 13.30
C ASN A 93 16.98 -6.63 13.72
N THR A 94 17.39 -5.77 12.82
CA THR A 94 18.18 -4.60 13.18
C THR A 94 17.20 -3.42 13.33
N PRO A 95 16.86 -3.00 14.56
CA PRO A 95 15.92 -1.89 14.78
C PRO A 95 16.61 -0.57 14.43
N TYR A 96 16.58 -0.18 13.17
CA TYR A 96 16.95 1.16 12.75
C TYR A 96 15.71 2.05 12.74
N GLY A 97 15.86 3.24 13.30
CA GLY A 97 14.80 4.24 13.27
C GLY A 97 13.64 3.98 14.21
N LEU A 98 13.87 3.37 15.37
CA LEU A 98 12.83 3.23 16.38
C LEU A 98 12.27 4.60 16.77
N PRO A 99 10.95 4.72 16.91
CA PRO A 99 10.33 5.94 17.40
C PRO A 99 10.90 6.33 18.76
N VAL A 100 11.17 7.62 18.94
CA VAL A 100 11.67 8.18 20.19
C VAL A 100 10.55 8.88 20.91
N GLU A 101 10.41 8.61 22.22
CA GLU A 101 9.48 9.31 23.10
C GLU A 101 9.94 10.76 23.33
N GLY A 102 9.00 11.69 23.38
CA GLY A 102 9.26 13.07 23.77
C GLY A 102 8.63 14.12 22.88
N ASN A 103 9.29 15.26 22.77
CA ASN A 103 8.84 16.43 22.01
C ASN A 103 9.75 16.71 20.80
N ALA A 104 10.45 15.70 20.29
CA ALA A 104 11.28 15.86 19.10
C ALA A 104 10.41 16.05 17.86
N ASP A 105 10.98 16.67 16.83
CA ASP A 105 10.36 16.70 15.51
C ASP A 105 10.49 15.34 14.86
N ALA A 106 9.41 14.89 14.21
CA ALA A 106 9.43 13.70 13.38
C ALA A 106 10.47 13.83 12.26
N GLN A 107 11.24 12.78 12.04
CA GLN A 107 12.27 12.69 11.02
C GLN A 107 11.84 11.69 9.93
N ASP A 108 12.48 11.76 8.77
CA ASP A 108 12.23 10.83 7.69
C ASP A 108 12.76 9.43 8.05
N HIS A 109 11.92 8.44 7.88
CA HIS A 109 12.17 7.04 8.11
C HIS A 109 11.90 6.26 6.81
N THR A 110 12.69 5.26 6.51
CA THR A 110 12.47 4.39 5.36
C THR A 110 12.07 3.00 5.84
N ASP A 111 10.90 2.57 5.42
CA ASP A 111 10.42 1.21 5.61
C ASP A 111 10.59 0.42 4.31
N ILE A 112 11.25 -0.73 4.38
CA ILE A 112 11.31 -1.69 3.28
C ILE A 112 10.31 -2.81 3.60
N VAL A 113 9.13 -2.71 3.02
CA VAL A 113 8.06 -3.69 3.22
C VAL A 113 8.47 -5.03 2.65
N ASP A 114 8.82 -5.94 3.50
CA ASP A 114 9.28 -7.28 3.17
C ASP A 114 8.35 -8.38 3.69
N GLN A 115 7.27 -7.98 4.37
CA GLN A 115 6.18 -8.82 4.84
C GLN A 115 4.85 -8.04 4.75
N VAL A 116 3.80 -8.70 4.27
CA VAL A 116 2.43 -8.13 4.24
C VAL A 116 1.42 -9.04 4.94
N GLY A 117 1.76 -10.29 5.15
CA GLY A 117 0.93 -11.29 5.83
C GLY A 117 1.60 -11.88 7.06
N ASP A 118 0.87 -12.71 7.76
CA ASP A 118 1.35 -13.44 8.95
C ASP A 118 1.98 -14.78 8.56
N ASP A 119 2.80 -15.32 9.47
CA ASP A 119 3.30 -16.70 9.34
C ASP A 119 2.14 -17.70 9.19
N PRO A 120 2.27 -18.71 8.33
CA PRO A 120 3.46 -19.08 7.53
C PRO A 120 3.49 -18.44 6.12
N TYR A 121 2.70 -17.40 5.85
CA TYR A 121 2.56 -16.82 4.51
C TYR A 121 2.88 -15.32 4.47
N PRO A 122 4.11 -14.89 4.83
CA PRO A 122 4.44 -13.47 4.97
C PRO A 122 4.38 -12.67 3.65
N MET A 123 4.48 -13.35 2.50
CA MET A 123 4.49 -12.70 1.18
C MET A 123 3.09 -12.44 0.62
N GLU A 124 2.04 -12.77 1.35
CA GLU A 124 0.66 -12.61 0.90
C GLU A 124 -0.28 -12.21 2.04
N MET A 125 -1.08 -11.22 1.81
CA MET A 125 -2.14 -10.77 2.72
C MET A 125 -3.50 -11.23 2.17
N SER A 126 -4.23 -11.98 2.98
CA SER A 126 -5.64 -12.29 2.72
C SER A 126 -6.49 -11.04 2.86
N PRO A 127 -7.69 -11.00 2.27
CA PRO A 127 -8.55 -9.83 2.41
C PRO A 127 -8.74 -9.45 3.87
N VAL A 128 -8.32 -8.23 4.21
CA VAL A 128 -8.45 -7.62 5.53
C VAL A 128 -9.42 -6.46 5.43
N PRO A 129 -10.45 -6.39 6.30
CA PRO A 129 -11.39 -5.29 6.25
C PRO A 129 -10.76 -3.98 6.74
N PHE A 130 -11.00 -2.90 6.02
CA PHE A 130 -10.78 -1.57 6.55
C PHE A 130 -11.85 -1.21 7.57
N PRO A 131 -11.50 -0.50 8.65
CA PRO A 131 -12.48 0.04 9.58
C PRO A 131 -13.52 0.91 8.88
N ALA A 132 -14.76 0.87 9.34
CA ALA A 132 -15.83 1.74 8.79
C ALA A 132 -15.48 3.24 8.88
N SER A 133 -14.71 3.65 9.91
CA SER A 133 -14.18 5.01 10.06
C SER A 133 -13.19 5.41 8.96
N GLN A 134 -12.61 4.44 8.27
CA GLN A 134 -11.75 4.63 7.10
C GLN A 134 -12.49 4.33 5.79
N GLY A 135 -13.81 4.14 5.86
CA GLY A 135 -14.70 3.93 4.73
C GLY A 135 -14.96 2.46 4.36
N GLY A 136 -14.52 1.47 5.14
CA GLY A 136 -14.82 0.03 4.93
C GLY A 136 -14.20 -0.55 3.64
N GLY A 137 -14.69 -1.72 3.23
CA GLY A 137 -14.12 -2.50 2.12
C GLY A 137 -12.97 -3.38 2.57
N ASN A 138 -12.38 -4.12 1.64
CA ASN A 138 -11.27 -5.03 1.91
C ASN A 138 -10.02 -4.62 1.13
N VAL A 139 -8.86 -4.97 1.69
CA VAL A 139 -7.57 -4.90 1.02
C VAL A 139 -6.91 -6.28 1.06
N SER A 140 -6.29 -6.66 -0.03
CA SER A 140 -5.39 -7.81 -0.12
C SER A 140 -4.09 -7.39 -0.80
N ALA A 141 -3.01 -8.10 -0.54
CA ALA A 141 -1.72 -7.76 -1.12
C ALA A 141 -0.86 -8.99 -1.41
N LEU A 142 0.07 -8.81 -2.34
CA LEU A 142 1.16 -9.74 -2.62
C LEU A 142 2.47 -8.96 -2.66
N LEU A 143 3.52 -9.52 -2.10
CA LEU A 143 4.88 -9.07 -2.39
C LEU A 143 5.40 -9.77 -3.65
N LEU A 144 5.92 -8.97 -4.55
CA LEU A 144 6.37 -9.42 -5.86
C LEU A 144 7.86 -9.20 -6.04
N LYS A 145 8.45 -10.00 -6.93
CA LYS A 145 9.85 -9.89 -7.35
C LYS A 145 10.08 -8.61 -8.15
N ASP A 146 11.36 -8.23 -8.28
CA ASP A 146 11.76 -7.15 -9.19
C ASP A 146 11.76 -7.66 -10.64
N CYS A 147 10.64 -7.48 -11.31
CA CYS A 147 10.49 -7.81 -12.71
C CYS A 147 9.50 -6.84 -13.36
N ASP A 148 9.53 -6.73 -14.68
CA ASP A 148 8.57 -5.91 -15.39
C ASP A 148 7.18 -6.58 -15.37
N HIS A 149 6.39 -6.18 -14.39
CA HIS A 149 5.01 -6.65 -14.24
C HIS A 149 4.07 -6.09 -15.31
N ILE A 150 4.47 -5.03 -16.02
CA ILE A 150 3.67 -4.36 -17.03
C ILE A 150 3.75 -5.12 -18.35
N SER A 151 4.98 -5.39 -18.80
CA SER A 151 5.23 -6.10 -20.07
C SER A 151 5.18 -7.62 -19.94
N ASN A 152 4.83 -8.14 -18.77
CA ASN A 152 4.80 -9.58 -18.48
C ASN A 152 6.16 -10.29 -18.55
N GLN A 153 7.23 -9.54 -18.36
CA GLN A 153 8.61 -10.08 -18.42
C GLN A 153 9.08 -10.72 -17.10
N CYS A 154 8.18 -10.95 -16.16
CA CYS A 154 8.49 -11.76 -15.00
C CYS A 154 8.84 -13.18 -15.44
N THR A 155 10.12 -13.51 -15.45
CA THR A 155 10.60 -14.86 -15.75
C THR A 155 10.29 -15.78 -14.58
N GLY A 156 9.60 -16.85 -14.84
CA GLY A 156 9.21 -17.86 -13.84
C GLY A 156 7.70 -18.04 -13.69
N THR A 157 7.32 -19.05 -12.94
CA THR A 157 5.93 -19.50 -12.82
C THR A 157 5.09 -18.61 -11.88
N SER A 158 5.72 -17.74 -11.09
CA SER A 158 5.00 -16.83 -10.21
C SER A 158 5.77 -15.52 -10.03
N PRO A 159 5.12 -14.36 -10.22
CA PRO A 159 5.70 -13.07 -9.88
C PRO A 159 5.79 -12.85 -8.35
N LYS A 160 5.11 -13.67 -7.55
CA LYS A 160 5.16 -13.58 -6.09
C LYS A 160 6.57 -13.88 -5.58
N ALA A 161 7.05 -13.05 -4.66
CA ALA A 161 8.29 -13.30 -3.94
C ALA A 161 8.18 -14.59 -3.10
N ALA A 162 9.23 -15.36 -3.01
CA ALA A 162 9.29 -16.53 -2.16
C ALA A 162 9.86 -16.21 -0.77
N SER A 163 10.50 -15.05 -0.64
CA SER A 163 11.11 -14.58 0.62
C SER A 163 11.18 -13.06 0.66
N ALA A 164 11.42 -12.50 1.85
CA ALA A 164 11.69 -11.09 2.08
C ALA A 164 12.79 -10.52 1.15
N ALA A 165 13.87 -11.24 0.95
CA ALA A 165 15.00 -10.81 0.10
C ALA A 165 14.62 -10.66 -1.39
N GLU A 166 13.62 -11.42 -1.86
CA GLU A 166 13.12 -11.33 -3.23
C GLU A 166 12.05 -10.23 -3.40
N ALA A 167 11.45 -9.76 -2.30
CA ALA A 167 10.41 -8.74 -2.34
C ALA A 167 10.96 -7.39 -2.79
N LYS A 168 10.41 -6.83 -3.86
CA LYS A 168 10.79 -5.53 -4.43
C LYS A 168 9.60 -4.67 -4.78
N ARG A 169 8.41 -5.25 -4.84
CA ARG A 169 7.15 -4.56 -5.20
C ARG A 169 6.04 -5.00 -4.28
N ILE A 170 5.13 -4.09 -4.01
CA ILE A 170 3.84 -4.34 -3.36
C ILE A 170 2.77 -4.27 -4.43
N PHE A 171 2.02 -5.35 -4.61
CA PHE A 171 0.79 -5.37 -5.37
C PHE A 171 -0.37 -5.37 -4.38
N ALA A 172 -1.05 -4.25 -4.24
CA ALA A 172 -2.20 -4.13 -3.34
C ALA A 172 -3.49 -3.97 -4.14
N VAL A 173 -4.51 -4.71 -3.74
CA VAL A 173 -5.84 -4.72 -4.34
C VAL A 173 -6.84 -4.25 -3.30
N PHE A 174 -7.67 -3.32 -3.70
CA PHE A 174 -8.68 -2.68 -2.88
C PHE A 174 -10.06 -2.91 -3.47
N GLU A 175 -10.99 -3.34 -2.65
CA GLU A 175 -12.40 -3.31 -3.01
C GLU A 175 -12.86 -1.85 -3.20
N THR A 176 -13.44 -1.53 -4.34
CA THR A 176 -13.81 -0.13 -4.65
C THR A 176 -14.88 0.39 -3.70
N ASN A 177 -14.66 1.61 -3.19
CA ASN A 177 -15.66 2.40 -2.45
C ASN A 177 -16.52 1.59 -1.45
N SER A 178 -15.90 0.69 -0.68
CA SER A 178 -16.59 -0.19 0.28
C SER A 178 -17.58 -1.18 -0.38
N GLY A 179 -17.19 -1.73 -1.52
CA GLY A 179 -18.03 -2.67 -2.28
C GLY A 179 -18.97 -2.02 -3.27
N VAL A 180 -18.97 -0.67 -3.36
CA VAL A 180 -19.70 0.03 -4.43
C VAL A 180 -18.83 0.08 -5.68
N PRO A 181 -19.24 -0.57 -6.79
CA PRO A 181 -18.43 -0.59 -7.99
C PRO A 181 -18.24 0.79 -8.62
N VAL A 182 -17.08 0.99 -9.22
CA VAL A 182 -16.83 2.12 -10.12
C VAL A 182 -17.38 1.78 -11.50
N VAL A 183 -18.24 2.65 -12.03
CA VAL A 183 -18.84 2.47 -13.36
C VAL A 183 -18.20 3.45 -14.33
N ILE A 184 -17.60 2.94 -15.37
CA ILE A 184 -17.05 3.70 -16.50
C ILE A 184 -18.03 3.58 -17.66
N THR A 185 -18.49 4.70 -18.16
CA THR A 185 -19.41 4.77 -19.32
C THR A 185 -18.77 5.60 -20.42
N ASP A 186 -19.33 5.60 -21.61
CA ASP A 186 -18.83 6.43 -22.71
C ASP A 186 -18.82 7.94 -22.40
N ASN A 187 -19.62 8.35 -21.43
CA ASN A 187 -19.69 9.74 -20.96
C ASN A 187 -18.70 10.05 -19.83
N THR A 188 -17.99 9.05 -19.28
CA THR A 188 -16.99 9.27 -18.24
C THR A 188 -15.78 9.98 -18.84
N THR A 189 -15.46 11.18 -18.36
CA THR A 189 -14.38 12.02 -18.86
C THR A 189 -13.13 11.94 -18.01
N GLY A 190 -13.23 11.44 -16.78
CA GLY A 190 -12.08 11.32 -15.87
C GLY A 190 -12.29 10.31 -14.76
N LEU A 191 -11.16 9.91 -14.16
CA LEU A 191 -11.09 9.08 -12.95
C LEU A 191 -10.13 9.75 -11.98
N GLU A 192 -10.61 10.07 -10.81
CA GLU A 192 -9.80 10.55 -9.69
C GLU A 192 -9.56 9.41 -8.70
N ILE A 193 -8.33 9.32 -8.21
CA ILE A 193 -7.92 8.39 -7.16
C ILE A 193 -7.46 9.21 -5.97
N GLU A 194 -8.24 9.21 -4.90
CA GLU A 194 -7.90 9.84 -3.62
C GLU A 194 -7.32 8.78 -2.67
N LEU A 195 -6.12 9.01 -2.14
CA LEU A 195 -5.49 8.14 -1.15
C LEU A 195 -5.65 8.75 0.24
N SER A 196 -6.43 8.10 1.09
CA SER A 196 -6.58 8.53 2.47
C SER A 196 -5.45 8.00 3.33
N VAL A 197 -4.65 8.92 3.89
CA VAL A 197 -3.54 8.63 4.82
C VAL A 197 -3.90 9.00 6.27
N LYS A 198 -5.07 9.58 6.51
CA LYS A 198 -5.53 9.92 7.85
C LYS A 198 -5.90 8.65 8.62
N ASN A 199 -5.23 8.44 9.77
CA ASN A 199 -5.35 7.22 10.58
C ASN A 199 -5.04 5.93 9.80
N ALA A 200 -4.21 6.04 8.76
CA ALA A 200 -3.75 4.96 7.90
C ALA A 200 -2.34 5.29 7.39
N GLY A 201 -1.72 4.37 6.68
CA GLY A 201 -0.42 4.62 6.04
C GLY A 201 0.80 4.30 6.89
N TYR A 202 0.67 4.19 8.23
CA TYR A 202 1.72 3.67 9.09
C TYR A 202 1.15 2.92 10.31
N THR A 203 1.96 2.07 10.87
CA THR A 203 1.67 1.29 12.08
C THR A 203 2.79 1.47 13.10
N ILE A 204 2.44 1.28 14.37
CA ILE A 204 3.41 1.25 15.48
C ILE A 204 3.22 -0.07 16.21
N GLY A 205 4.28 -0.88 16.25
CA GLY A 205 4.32 -2.09 17.04
C GLY A 205 4.63 -1.76 18.49
N VAL A 206 3.89 -2.38 19.41
CA VAL A 206 4.09 -2.22 20.86
C VAL A 206 4.17 -3.61 21.49
N ALA A 207 5.27 -3.90 22.17
CA ALA A 207 5.39 -5.11 22.95
C ALA A 207 5.11 -4.85 24.43
N ALA A 208 4.34 -5.73 25.06
CA ALA A 208 4.03 -5.62 26.46
C ALA A 208 5.31 -5.59 27.33
N GLY A 209 5.50 -4.54 28.11
CA GLY A 209 6.67 -4.33 28.97
C GLY A 209 7.94 -3.82 28.27
N SER A 210 7.95 -3.68 26.96
CA SER A 210 9.12 -3.23 26.19
C SER A 210 8.92 -1.88 25.49
N GLY A 211 7.71 -1.31 25.56
CA GLY A 211 7.39 -0.06 24.86
C GLY A 211 7.21 -0.25 23.34
N VAL A 212 7.54 0.80 22.58
CA VAL A 212 7.45 0.76 21.11
C VAL A 212 8.61 -0.05 20.53
N THR A 213 8.28 -1.00 19.66
CA THR A 213 9.24 -1.95 19.10
C THR A 213 9.44 -1.79 17.59
N SER A 214 8.49 -1.15 16.91
CA SER A 214 8.59 -0.93 15.47
C SER A 214 7.78 0.27 15.01
N PHE A 215 8.14 0.80 13.86
CA PHE A 215 7.43 1.83 13.13
C PHE A 215 7.51 1.47 11.64
N GLY A 216 6.38 1.14 11.05
CA GLY A 216 6.35 0.63 9.69
C GLY A 216 5.18 1.19 8.88
N SER A 217 5.19 0.92 7.59
CA SER A 217 4.10 1.28 6.70
C SER A 217 2.86 0.42 6.96
N ALA A 218 1.71 1.00 6.67
CA ALA A 218 0.42 0.32 6.73
C ALA A 218 -0.39 0.64 5.48
N PRO A 219 -1.39 -0.17 5.14
CA PRO A 219 -2.24 0.12 4.00
C PRO A 219 -2.91 1.49 4.12
N PHE A 220 -2.89 2.25 3.04
CA PHE A 220 -3.75 3.42 2.86
C PHE A 220 -4.91 3.03 1.94
N ARG A 221 -6.02 3.74 2.09
CA ARG A 221 -7.21 3.41 1.33
C ARG A 221 -7.39 4.33 0.13
N PRO A 222 -7.50 3.79 -1.09
CA PRO A 222 -7.93 4.56 -2.25
C PRO A 222 -9.45 4.70 -2.28
N LYS A 223 -9.90 5.87 -2.73
CA LYS A 223 -11.26 6.15 -3.15
C LYS A 223 -11.24 6.51 -4.62
N PHE A 224 -12.17 5.98 -5.37
CA PHE A 224 -12.28 6.16 -6.81
C PHE A 224 -13.53 6.99 -7.11
N THR A 225 -13.37 8.06 -7.86
CA THR A 225 -14.48 8.94 -8.28
C THR A 225 -14.40 9.14 -9.79
N THR A 226 -15.51 8.93 -10.48
CA THR A 226 -15.65 9.20 -11.92
C THR A 226 -16.40 10.51 -12.15
N PHE A 227 -16.07 11.22 -13.20
CA PHE A 227 -16.74 12.46 -13.63
C PHE A 227 -16.78 12.59 -15.15
#